data_34641d7592c68431b80a643e560c9193
#
_entry.id   34641d7592c68431b80a643e560c9193
#
_cell.length_a   1.000
_cell.length_b   1.000
_cell.length_c   1.000
_cell.angle_alpha   90.00
_cell.angle_beta   90.00
_cell.angle_gamma   90.00
#
_symmetry.space_group_name_H-M   'P 1'
#
loop_
_entity.id
_entity.type
_entity.pdbx_description
1 polymer ?
#
loop_
_entity_poly.entity_id
_entity_poly.type
_entity_poly.pdbx_seq_one_letter_code
_entity_poly.pdbx_strand_id
1 'polypeptide(L)'
;VRITPKLSEIDRNSMYGQPFVITRNEKGLIARQTPENIAAKQAFLETLTQRVGDSKPSEATPFTDNSITRNVPTTGINYNADGITATGFAPSDNNMAVGPNHIIQIINHSSGSAFTIRTKAGVVVQGSTILSSLTGQTGGGDPVVLYDALAGRWFLSEFDAVGANGGAVNIAVSSSSDPVTSTWAVYRYTDVTFFPDYPKYSVWHNAYYLSTQDFAPGFVGSSIWAFDRTAMLAAAPTATMVRVRLNLSA
;
A
#
# COMPACT_ATOMS: atom_id res chain seq x y z
N VAL A 1 6.93 -17.66 6.99
CA VAL A 1 5.65 -17.28 6.35
C VAL A 1 4.48 -17.84 7.15
N ARG A 2 3.39 -17.12 7.23
CA ARG A 2 2.12 -17.60 7.77
C ARG A 2 1.13 -17.79 6.62
N ILE A 3 0.47 -18.94 6.58
CA ILE A 3 -0.67 -19.17 5.70
C ILE A 3 -1.93 -18.89 6.51
N THR A 4 -2.76 -18.00 6.01
CA THR A 4 -3.99 -17.59 6.71
C THR A 4 -5.17 -18.50 6.34
N PRO A 5 -6.23 -18.53 7.15
CA PRO A 5 -7.51 -19.07 6.72
C PRO A 5 -8.08 -18.24 5.55
N LYS A 6 -9.08 -18.74 4.88
CA LYS A 6 -9.82 -17.98 3.86
C LYS A 6 -10.54 -16.81 4.52
N LEU A 7 -10.68 -15.69 3.81
CA LEU A 7 -11.40 -14.52 4.33
C LEU A 7 -12.85 -14.84 4.70
N SER A 8 -13.47 -15.79 3.99
CA SER A 8 -14.83 -16.28 4.31
C SER A 8 -14.93 -16.98 5.67
N GLU A 9 -13.83 -17.42 6.24
CA GLU A 9 -13.74 -18.11 7.53
C GLU A 9 -13.42 -17.17 8.70
N ILE A 10 -13.08 -15.90 8.41
CA ILE A 10 -12.80 -14.88 9.43
C ILE A 10 -14.14 -14.31 9.94
N ASP A 11 -14.33 -14.29 11.26
CA ASP A 11 -15.54 -13.75 11.87
C ASP A 11 -15.72 -12.27 11.52
N ARG A 12 -16.80 -11.98 10.80
CA ARG A 12 -17.18 -10.65 10.33
C ARG A 12 -17.78 -9.79 11.44
N ASN A 13 -18.19 -10.38 12.55
CA ASN A 13 -18.92 -9.68 13.62
C ASN A 13 -17.97 -9.04 14.65
N SER A 14 -16.69 -9.37 14.64
CA SER A 14 -15.73 -8.80 15.58
C SER A 14 -15.45 -7.30 15.39
N MET A 15 -15.98 -6.70 14.31
CA MET A 15 -15.67 -5.33 13.89
C MET A 15 -16.81 -4.31 14.01
N TYR A 16 -18.04 -4.78 14.27
CA TYR A 16 -19.20 -3.90 14.44
C TYR A 16 -19.50 -3.74 15.92
N GLY A 17 -19.07 -2.68 16.56
CA GLY A 17 -19.61 -2.48 17.91
C GLY A 17 -18.99 -1.47 18.84
N GLN A 18 -18.03 -0.64 18.42
CA GLN A 18 -17.56 0.44 19.29
C GLN A 18 -17.72 1.80 18.60
N PRO A 19 -18.35 2.78 19.27
CA PRO A 19 -18.39 4.13 18.76
C PRO A 19 -16.97 4.70 18.68
N PHE A 20 -16.59 5.18 17.52
CA PHE A 20 -15.28 5.76 17.25
C PHE A 20 -15.08 7.05 18.06
N VAL A 21 -14.12 7.02 18.97
CA VAL A 21 -13.49 8.23 19.47
C VAL A 21 -12.23 8.42 18.62
N ILE A 22 -12.16 9.55 17.91
CA ILE A 22 -10.96 9.95 17.16
C ILE A 22 -9.85 10.20 18.19
N THR A 23 -9.10 9.17 18.51
CA THR A 23 -7.81 9.34 19.20
C THR A 23 -6.75 9.42 18.13
N ARG A 24 -6.16 10.61 17.97
CA ARG A 24 -4.93 10.76 17.18
C ARG A 24 -3.93 9.76 17.72
N ASN A 25 -3.56 8.78 16.91
CA ASN A 25 -2.46 7.89 17.25
C ASN A 25 -1.17 8.70 17.11
N GLU A 26 -0.73 9.29 18.22
CA GLU A 26 0.39 10.23 18.26
C GLU A 26 1.74 9.61 17.85
N LYS A 27 1.85 8.29 17.76
CA LYS A 27 3.15 7.62 17.58
C LYS A 27 3.59 7.40 16.14
N GLY A 28 2.69 7.33 15.16
CA GLY A 28 3.07 7.00 13.78
C GLY A 28 2.95 8.17 12.81
N LEU A 29 1.81 8.83 12.77
CA LEU A 29 1.52 9.87 11.76
C LEU A 29 2.10 11.23 12.12
N ILE A 30 2.23 11.58 13.41
CA ILE A 30 2.83 12.85 13.84
C ILE A 30 4.32 12.88 13.52
N ALA A 31 5.03 11.75 13.64
CA ALA A 31 6.44 11.68 13.30
C ALA A 31 6.73 11.93 11.81
N ARG A 32 5.73 11.71 10.93
CA ARG A 32 5.87 11.89 9.47
C ARG A 32 5.68 13.32 9.00
N GLN A 33 4.89 14.10 9.73
CA GLN A 33 4.54 15.47 9.36
C GLN A 33 5.05 16.49 10.38
N THR A 34 6.11 16.17 11.11
CA THR A 34 6.76 17.20 11.94
C THR A 34 7.34 18.29 11.03
N PRO A 35 7.37 19.54 11.48
CA PRO A 35 8.02 20.63 10.74
C PRO A 35 9.43 20.27 10.30
N GLU A 36 10.18 19.53 11.13
CA GLU A 36 11.54 19.09 10.82
C GLU A 36 11.57 18.09 9.66
N ASN A 37 10.64 17.12 9.61
CA ASN A 37 10.56 16.14 8.53
C ASN A 37 10.17 16.79 7.20
N ILE A 38 9.26 17.76 7.24
CA ILE A 38 8.86 18.54 6.07
C ILE A 38 10.03 19.39 5.60
N ALA A 39 10.74 20.08 6.50
CA ALA A 39 11.89 20.91 6.16
C ALA A 39 13.04 20.07 5.58
N ALA A 40 13.35 18.92 6.19
CA ALA A 40 14.40 18.03 5.67
C ALA A 40 14.06 17.49 4.27
N LYS A 41 12.79 17.16 4.02
CA LYS A 41 12.31 16.73 2.70
C LYS A 41 12.40 17.86 1.68
N GLN A 42 12.00 19.08 2.04
CA GLN A 42 12.10 20.25 1.17
C GLN A 42 13.54 20.59 0.83
N ALA A 43 14.43 20.62 1.81
CA ALA A 43 15.85 20.85 1.60
C ALA A 43 16.48 19.81 0.65
N PHE A 44 16.07 18.53 0.77
CA PHE A 44 16.50 17.48 -0.13
C PHE A 44 16.01 17.70 -1.57
N LEU A 45 14.73 18.04 -1.74
CA LEU A 45 14.16 18.32 -3.06
C LEU A 45 14.84 19.52 -3.72
N GLU A 46 15.18 20.55 -2.95
CA GLU A 46 15.95 21.70 -3.45
C GLU A 46 17.35 21.30 -3.93
N THR A 47 18.05 20.41 -3.21
CA THR A 47 19.35 19.89 -3.65
C THR A 47 19.26 19.07 -4.92
N LEU A 48 18.18 18.31 -5.12
CA LEU A 48 17.92 17.56 -6.35
C LEU A 48 17.67 18.52 -7.53
N THR A 49 16.89 19.57 -7.31
CA THR A 49 16.60 20.58 -8.33
C THR A 49 17.87 21.30 -8.78
N GLN A 50 18.78 21.62 -7.85
CA GLN A 50 20.07 22.21 -8.17
C GLN A 50 21.01 21.28 -8.96
N ARG A 51 20.91 19.94 -8.73
CA ARG A 51 21.72 18.94 -9.45
C ARG A 51 21.24 18.67 -10.88
N VAL A 52 19.95 18.84 -11.13
CA VAL A 52 19.36 18.59 -12.47
C VAL A 52 19.65 19.75 -13.44
N GLY A 53 20.27 20.86 -12.96
CA GLY A 53 20.60 22.01 -13.79
C GLY A 53 19.38 22.54 -14.54
N ASP A 54 19.37 23.83 -14.89
CA ASP A 54 18.28 24.52 -15.60
C ASP A 54 17.95 23.98 -17.01
N SER A 55 17.69 22.67 -17.13
CA SER A 55 16.95 22.16 -18.26
C SER A 55 15.52 22.67 -18.09
N LYS A 56 15.22 23.83 -18.67
CA LYS A 56 13.84 24.24 -18.92
C LYS A 56 13.08 23.01 -19.37
N PRO A 57 11.94 22.70 -18.74
CA PRO A 57 11.03 21.72 -19.31
C PRO A 57 10.83 22.12 -20.76
N SER A 58 11.21 21.27 -21.69
CA SER A 58 10.80 21.43 -23.08
C SER A 58 9.30 21.66 -23.01
N GLU A 59 8.81 22.78 -23.55
CA GLU A 59 7.38 22.98 -23.71
C GLU A 59 6.85 21.72 -24.36
N ALA A 60 6.17 20.87 -23.56
CA ALA A 60 5.54 19.69 -24.09
C ALA A 60 4.53 20.20 -25.10
N THR A 61 4.85 20.06 -26.39
CA THR A 61 3.84 20.23 -27.43
C THR A 61 2.66 19.33 -27.04
N PRO A 62 1.44 19.87 -26.95
CA PRO A 62 0.29 19.06 -26.64
C PRO A 62 0.29 17.87 -27.59
N PHE A 63 0.32 16.66 -27.07
CA PHE A 63 0.24 15.44 -27.85
C PHE A 63 -1.17 15.38 -28.45
N THR A 64 -1.35 15.90 -29.64
CA THR A 64 -2.58 15.78 -30.42
C THR A 64 -2.49 14.52 -31.26
N ASP A 65 -2.64 13.36 -30.64
CA ASP A 65 -2.87 12.12 -31.38
C ASP A 65 -4.35 12.05 -31.76
N ASN A 66 -4.67 12.55 -32.97
CA ASN A 66 -5.98 12.45 -33.54
C ASN A 66 -6.30 11.04 -34.06
N SER A 67 -5.39 10.07 -33.95
CA SER A 67 -5.57 8.69 -34.44
C SER A 67 -6.25 7.79 -33.40
N ILE A 68 -6.28 8.18 -32.13
CA ILE A 68 -7.00 7.45 -31.09
C ILE A 68 -8.47 7.85 -31.16
N THR A 69 -9.24 7.16 -31.98
CA THR A 69 -10.69 7.09 -31.78
C THR A 69 -10.90 6.46 -30.40
N ARG A 70 -10.98 7.31 -29.38
CA ARG A 70 -11.46 6.87 -28.08
C ARG A 70 -12.90 6.42 -28.29
N ASN A 71 -13.11 5.10 -28.37
CA ASN A 71 -14.39 4.54 -27.99
C ASN A 71 -14.59 4.83 -26.50
N VAL A 72 -14.87 6.09 -26.18
CA VAL A 72 -15.40 6.43 -24.87
C VAL A 72 -16.74 5.72 -24.83
N PRO A 73 -16.95 4.76 -23.91
CA PRO A 73 -18.28 4.21 -23.75
C PRO A 73 -19.21 5.40 -23.48
N THR A 74 -20.11 5.68 -24.41
CA THR A 74 -21.12 6.74 -24.27
C THR A 74 -22.19 6.39 -23.24
N THR A 75 -22.05 5.23 -22.60
CA THR A 75 -22.86 4.78 -21.48
C THR A 75 -22.30 5.39 -20.19
N GLY A 76 -23.15 6.10 -19.46
CA GLY A 76 -22.82 6.73 -18.18
C GLY A 76 -22.21 5.76 -17.17
N ILE A 77 -21.87 6.24 -15.99
CA ILE A 77 -21.32 5.43 -14.89
C ILE A 77 -22.29 4.28 -14.63
N ASN A 78 -21.86 3.04 -14.90
CA ASN A 78 -22.69 1.85 -14.75
C ASN A 78 -22.94 1.51 -13.27
N TYR A 79 -22.08 1.98 -12.38
CA TYR A 79 -22.18 1.76 -10.95
C TYR A 79 -21.53 2.91 -10.18
N ASN A 80 -22.28 3.47 -9.22
CA ASN A 80 -21.80 4.46 -8.29
C ASN A 80 -22.29 4.05 -6.89
N ALA A 81 -21.37 3.91 -5.95
CA ALA A 81 -21.68 3.62 -4.57
C ALA A 81 -20.59 4.14 -3.64
N ASP A 82 -20.95 4.32 -2.39
CA ASP A 82 -20.02 4.67 -1.34
C ASP A 82 -18.95 3.57 -1.20
N GLY A 83 -17.72 3.99 -1.01
CA GLY A 83 -16.60 3.13 -0.71
C GLY A 83 -16.63 2.63 0.74
N ILE A 84 -15.45 2.34 1.27
CA ILE A 84 -15.27 2.09 2.70
C ILE A 84 -15.65 3.35 3.48
N THR A 85 -16.46 3.22 4.52
CA THR A 85 -16.79 4.33 5.41
C THR A 85 -15.52 4.88 6.04
N ALA A 86 -15.42 6.21 6.08
CA ALA A 86 -14.29 6.88 6.73
C ALA A 86 -14.09 6.34 8.15
N THR A 87 -12.86 5.94 8.44
CA THR A 87 -12.49 5.33 9.74
C THR A 87 -12.18 6.36 10.82
N GLY A 88 -12.37 7.66 10.51
CA GLY A 88 -11.99 8.77 11.39
C GLY A 88 -10.47 9.01 11.42
N PHE A 89 -9.71 8.32 10.59
CA PHE A 89 -8.25 8.47 10.50
C PHE A 89 -7.88 9.41 9.34
N ALA A 90 -6.97 10.33 9.58
CA ALA A 90 -6.49 11.30 8.59
C ALA A 90 -4.96 11.34 8.56
N PRO A 91 -4.34 11.27 7.37
CA PRO A 91 -4.99 11.07 6.07
C PRO A 91 -5.56 9.66 5.91
N SER A 92 -6.51 9.51 4.99
CA SER A 92 -7.16 8.21 4.75
C SER A 92 -6.32 7.26 3.88
N ASP A 93 -5.39 7.81 3.10
CA ASP A 93 -4.48 7.10 2.17
C ASP A 93 -5.19 5.99 1.39
N ASN A 94 -6.27 6.38 0.72
CA ASN A 94 -7.10 5.47 -0.06
C ASN A 94 -6.30 4.80 -1.17
N ASN A 95 -6.45 3.48 -1.27
CA ASN A 95 -5.90 2.72 -2.38
C ASN A 95 -6.93 1.69 -2.87
N MET A 96 -6.90 1.35 -4.16
CA MET A 96 -7.86 0.42 -4.76
C MET A 96 -7.23 -0.34 -5.91
N ALA A 97 -7.59 -1.59 -6.06
CA ALA A 97 -7.27 -2.39 -7.24
C ALA A 97 -8.48 -3.17 -7.74
N VAL A 98 -8.46 -3.47 -9.04
CA VAL A 98 -9.52 -4.23 -9.74
C VAL A 98 -8.93 -5.50 -10.33
N GLY A 99 -9.47 -6.64 -9.93
CA GLY A 99 -9.16 -7.95 -10.51
C GLY A 99 -10.24 -8.42 -11.49
N PRO A 100 -10.24 -9.70 -11.88
CA PRO A 100 -11.20 -10.21 -12.84
C PRO A 100 -12.66 -10.04 -12.41
N ASN A 101 -12.98 -10.37 -11.15
CA ASN A 101 -14.34 -10.40 -10.63
C ASN A 101 -14.56 -9.49 -9.41
N HIS A 102 -13.50 -9.00 -8.79
CA HIS A 102 -13.56 -8.28 -7.53
C HIS A 102 -12.84 -6.93 -7.62
N ILE A 103 -13.25 -6.05 -6.71
CA ILE A 103 -12.61 -4.76 -6.42
C ILE A 103 -12.24 -4.80 -4.94
N ILE A 104 -11.00 -4.49 -4.61
CA ILE A 104 -10.55 -4.30 -3.22
C ILE A 104 -10.22 -2.84 -3.03
N GLN A 105 -10.84 -2.23 -2.03
CA GLN A 105 -10.49 -0.90 -1.53
C GLN A 105 -9.88 -1.06 -0.14
N ILE A 106 -8.84 -0.30 0.15
CA ILE A 106 -8.14 -0.29 1.44
C ILE A 106 -7.85 1.15 1.86
N ILE A 107 -7.92 1.42 3.16
CA ILE A 107 -7.71 2.76 3.73
C ILE A 107 -7.00 2.66 5.07
N ASN A 108 -6.44 3.78 5.54
CA ASN A 108 -5.93 3.90 6.91
C ASN A 108 -7.02 3.68 7.95
N HIS A 109 -6.64 3.03 9.05
CA HIS A 109 -7.46 2.76 10.21
C HIS A 109 -6.66 2.93 11.51
N SER A 110 -7.31 3.18 12.64
CA SER A 110 -6.65 3.32 13.94
C SER A 110 -5.82 2.09 14.37
N SER A 111 -6.11 0.94 13.78
CA SER A 111 -5.38 -0.33 14.01
C SER A 111 -4.53 -0.73 12.80
N GLY A 112 -4.01 0.23 12.04
CA GLY A 112 -3.25 0.01 10.81
C GLY A 112 -4.08 0.33 9.57
N SER A 113 -4.62 -0.67 8.90
CA SER A 113 -5.41 -0.51 7.69
C SER A 113 -6.69 -1.35 7.71
N ALA A 114 -7.72 -0.89 7.01
CA ALA A 114 -8.95 -1.64 6.80
C ALA A 114 -9.25 -1.76 5.30
N PHE A 115 -9.76 -2.91 4.87
CA PHE A 115 -10.13 -3.17 3.48
C PHE A 115 -11.55 -3.69 3.35
N THR A 116 -12.12 -3.54 2.15
CA THR A 116 -13.40 -4.14 1.75
C THR A 116 -13.27 -4.78 0.39
N ILE A 117 -14.05 -5.82 0.14
CA ILE A 117 -14.10 -6.50 -1.16
C ILE A 117 -15.52 -6.41 -1.72
N ARG A 118 -15.60 -6.00 -2.99
CA ARG A 118 -16.84 -5.96 -3.75
C ARG A 118 -16.72 -6.76 -5.03
N THR A 119 -17.83 -7.25 -5.52
CA THR A 119 -17.89 -7.70 -6.92
C THR A 119 -17.85 -6.49 -7.85
N LYS A 120 -17.56 -6.70 -9.15
CA LYS A 120 -17.67 -5.64 -10.16
C LYS A 120 -19.09 -5.10 -10.35
N ALA A 121 -20.10 -5.85 -9.90
CA ALA A 121 -21.50 -5.38 -9.84
C ALA A 121 -21.78 -4.55 -8.58
N GLY A 122 -20.78 -4.33 -7.72
CA GLY A 122 -20.88 -3.50 -6.53
C GLY A 122 -21.35 -4.20 -5.26
N VAL A 123 -21.66 -5.48 -5.33
CA VAL A 123 -22.09 -6.24 -4.15
C VAL A 123 -20.92 -6.40 -3.18
N VAL A 124 -21.11 -6.02 -1.93
CA VAL A 124 -20.13 -6.24 -0.86
C VAL A 124 -20.08 -7.72 -0.53
N VAL A 125 -18.96 -8.36 -0.79
CA VAL A 125 -18.73 -9.80 -0.46
C VAL A 125 -17.87 -9.96 0.79
N GLN A 126 -17.07 -8.96 1.11
CA GLN A 126 -16.37 -8.81 2.38
C GLN A 126 -16.53 -7.37 2.87
N GLY A 127 -17.15 -7.20 4.01
CA GLY A 127 -17.29 -5.90 4.67
C GLY A 127 -15.94 -5.39 5.19
N SER A 128 -15.95 -4.20 5.76
CA SER A 128 -14.73 -3.58 6.32
C SER A 128 -14.02 -4.55 7.28
N THR A 129 -12.78 -4.87 6.98
CA THR A 129 -11.95 -5.85 7.71
C THR A 129 -10.59 -5.23 7.97
N ILE A 130 -10.11 -5.29 9.22
CA ILE A 130 -8.77 -4.81 9.57
C ILE A 130 -7.72 -5.75 8.99
N LEU A 131 -6.69 -5.19 8.35
CA LEU A 131 -5.68 -6.00 7.67
C LEU A 131 -4.92 -6.90 8.65
N SER A 132 -4.72 -6.47 9.89
CA SER A 132 -4.10 -7.30 10.94
C SER A 132 -4.89 -8.56 11.28
N SER A 133 -6.23 -8.58 11.08
CA SER A 133 -7.03 -9.80 11.23
C SER A 133 -6.71 -10.84 10.16
N LEU A 134 -6.30 -10.39 8.97
CA LEU A 134 -5.82 -11.27 7.90
C LEU A 134 -4.37 -11.66 8.12
N THR A 135 -3.49 -10.70 8.36
CA THR A 135 -2.05 -10.92 8.39
C THR A 135 -1.57 -11.51 9.73
N GLY A 136 -2.29 -11.24 10.81
CA GLY A 136 -1.82 -11.52 12.18
C GLY A 136 -0.59 -10.71 12.58
N GLN A 137 -0.33 -9.61 11.87
CA GLN A 137 0.74 -8.65 12.14
C GLN A 137 0.14 -7.33 12.59
N THR A 138 0.84 -6.60 13.43
CA THR A 138 0.51 -5.20 13.70
C THR A 138 0.71 -4.37 12.44
N GLY A 139 -0.08 -3.31 12.28
CA GLY A 139 0.00 -2.41 11.13
C GLY A 139 0.01 -0.96 11.55
N GLY A 140 0.60 -0.10 10.74
CA GLY A 140 0.74 1.33 10.99
C GLY A 140 0.03 2.22 9.96
N GLY A 141 -0.41 1.67 8.84
CA GLY A 141 -1.11 2.41 7.79
C GLY A 141 -0.37 2.44 6.44
N ASP A 142 -0.67 3.45 5.63
CA ASP A 142 -0.27 3.64 4.22
C ASP A 142 -0.45 2.36 3.40
N PRO A 143 -1.69 1.84 3.37
CA PRO A 143 -1.91 0.55 2.74
C PRO A 143 -1.84 0.65 1.21
N VAL A 144 -1.39 -0.43 0.61
CA VAL A 144 -1.42 -0.59 -0.84
C VAL A 144 -2.06 -1.92 -1.19
N VAL A 145 -2.96 -1.90 -2.18
CA VAL A 145 -3.50 -3.09 -2.81
C VAL A 145 -3.14 -3.10 -4.30
N LEU A 146 -2.68 -4.24 -4.79
CA LEU A 146 -2.47 -4.49 -6.22
C LEU A 146 -3.16 -5.77 -6.64
N TYR A 147 -3.52 -5.85 -7.91
CA TYR A 147 -3.83 -7.10 -8.58
C TYR A 147 -2.71 -7.44 -9.55
N ASP A 148 -1.98 -8.50 -9.23
CA ASP A 148 -0.95 -9.07 -10.10
C ASP A 148 -1.63 -9.86 -11.23
N ALA A 149 -1.87 -9.20 -12.35
CA ALA A 149 -2.53 -9.81 -13.50
C ALA A 149 -1.68 -10.91 -14.17
N LEU A 150 -0.34 -10.87 -14.00
CA LEU A 150 0.56 -11.88 -14.55
C LEU A 150 0.43 -13.24 -13.87
N ALA A 151 0.07 -13.23 -12.58
CA ALA A 151 -0.09 -14.45 -11.78
C ALA A 151 -1.53 -14.73 -11.38
N GLY A 152 -2.46 -13.78 -11.57
CA GLY A 152 -3.81 -13.89 -11.07
C GLY A 152 -3.85 -13.87 -9.54
N ARG A 153 -3.17 -12.92 -8.90
CA ARG A 153 -3.05 -12.83 -7.43
C ARG A 153 -3.34 -11.43 -6.93
N TRP A 154 -3.88 -11.35 -5.73
CA TRP A 154 -3.99 -10.11 -4.98
C TRP A 154 -2.77 -9.94 -4.10
N PHE A 155 -2.36 -8.70 -3.95
CA PHE A 155 -1.26 -8.27 -3.10
C PHE A 155 -1.79 -7.15 -2.21
N LEU A 156 -1.69 -7.31 -0.89
CA LEU A 156 -2.03 -6.30 0.11
C LEU A 156 -0.78 -5.98 0.91
N SER A 157 -0.59 -4.73 1.26
CA SER A 157 0.53 -4.30 2.10
C SER A 157 0.14 -3.13 2.98
N GLU A 158 0.81 -3.03 4.11
CA GLU A 158 0.88 -1.84 4.97
C GLU A 158 2.27 -1.78 5.61
N PHE A 159 2.69 -0.61 6.06
CA PHE A 159 3.87 -0.55 6.92
C PHE A 159 3.48 -0.71 8.40
N ASP A 160 4.50 -0.80 9.27
CA ASP A 160 4.37 -0.81 10.71
C ASP A 160 5.60 -0.18 11.35
N ALA A 161 5.45 0.39 12.55
CA ALA A 161 6.56 0.93 13.32
C ALA A 161 7.28 -0.19 14.09
N VAL A 162 8.60 -0.12 14.15
CA VAL A 162 9.44 -1.08 14.91
C VAL A 162 10.45 -0.31 15.75
N GLY A 163 10.31 -0.42 17.06
CA GLY A 163 11.15 0.35 17.98
C GLY A 163 10.96 1.86 17.84
N ALA A 164 11.99 2.63 18.12
CA ALA A 164 11.92 4.09 18.13
C ALA A 164 12.01 4.72 16.73
N ASN A 165 12.80 4.13 15.83
CA ASN A 165 13.14 4.72 14.53
C ASN A 165 12.92 3.76 13.37
N GLY A 166 12.69 2.48 13.63
CA GLY A 166 12.57 1.46 12.62
C GLY A 166 11.15 1.25 12.14
N GLY A 167 11.01 0.43 11.12
CA GLY A 167 9.72 0.02 10.60
C GLY A 167 9.76 -1.35 9.95
N ALA A 168 8.60 -1.77 9.48
CA ALA A 168 8.43 -2.98 8.73
C ALA A 168 7.46 -2.75 7.58
N VAL A 169 7.54 -3.60 6.58
CA VAL A 169 6.49 -3.76 5.58
C VAL A 169 5.87 -5.14 5.73
N ASN A 170 4.57 -5.16 5.91
CA ASN A 170 3.75 -6.37 5.92
C ASN A 170 3.19 -6.57 4.52
N ILE A 171 3.29 -7.78 4.00
CA ILE A 171 2.81 -8.14 2.66
C ILE A 171 1.98 -9.41 2.78
N ALA A 172 0.79 -9.40 2.16
CA ALA A 172 -0.05 -10.58 2.02
C ALA A 172 -0.33 -10.84 0.55
N VAL A 173 -0.08 -12.07 0.07
CA VAL A 173 -0.30 -12.48 -1.31
C VAL A 173 -1.33 -13.60 -1.33
N SER A 174 -2.40 -13.45 -2.12
CA SER A 174 -3.47 -14.44 -2.22
C SER A 174 -3.04 -15.70 -2.98
N SER A 175 -3.67 -16.83 -2.69
CA SER A 175 -3.42 -18.09 -3.41
C SER A 175 -4.14 -18.18 -4.75
N SER A 176 -5.10 -17.29 -5.04
CA SER A 176 -5.86 -17.27 -6.30
C SER A 176 -6.35 -15.86 -6.65
N SER A 177 -7.03 -15.73 -7.78
CA SER A 177 -7.68 -14.49 -8.22
C SER A 177 -9.00 -14.17 -7.49
N ASP A 178 -9.52 -15.12 -6.71
CA ASP A 178 -10.67 -14.88 -5.82
C ASP A 178 -10.14 -14.53 -4.41
N PRO A 179 -10.24 -13.27 -3.98
CA PRO A 179 -9.66 -12.85 -2.71
C PRO A 179 -10.44 -13.36 -1.50
N VAL A 180 -11.71 -13.77 -1.67
CA VAL A 180 -12.60 -14.21 -0.58
C VAL A 180 -12.30 -15.65 -0.18
N THR A 181 -12.08 -16.51 -1.17
CA THR A 181 -11.83 -17.94 -0.97
C THR A 181 -10.36 -18.31 -0.90
N SER A 182 -9.47 -17.35 -1.19
CA SER A 182 -8.02 -17.53 -1.11
C SER A 182 -7.54 -17.72 0.33
N THR A 183 -6.52 -18.55 0.49
CA THR A 183 -5.55 -18.41 1.58
C THR A 183 -4.54 -17.33 1.23
N TRP A 184 -3.84 -16.80 2.22
CA TRP A 184 -2.89 -15.72 2.01
C TRP A 184 -1.53 -16.07 2.61
N ALA A 185 -0.48 -15.93 1.82
CA ALA A 185 0.90 -16.01 2.29
C ALA A 185 1.33 -14.64 2.82
N VAL A 186 1.72 -14.60 4.09
CA VAL A 186 2.06 -13.35 4.78
C VAL A 186 3.56 -13.28 5.03
N TYR A 187 4.15 -12.15 4.66
CA TYR A 187 5.56 -11.84 4.83
C TYR A 187 5.71 -10.54 5.62
N ARG A 188 6.73 -10.48 6.47
CA ARG A 188 7.11 -9.27 7.18
C ARG A 188 8.60 -9.03 7.01
N TYR A 189 8.96 -7.85 6.52
CA TYR A 189 10.33 -7.39 6.36
C TYR A 189 10.56 -6.22 7.30
N THR A 190 11.50 -6.37 8.22
CA THR A 190 11.74 -5.43 9.32
C THR A 190 13.08 -4.73 9.13
N ASP A 191 13.09 -3.42 9.32
CA ASP A 191 14.30 -2.61 9.48
C ASP A 191 14.22 -1.88 10.84
N VAL A 192 15.15 -2.16 11.72
CA VAL A 192 15.18 -1.55 13.05
C VAL A 192 15.75 -0.13 13.07
N THR A 193 16.31 0.31 11.95
CA THR A 193 17.02 1.58 11.83
C THR A 193 16.19 2.65 11.13
N PHE A 194 15.39 2.25 10.12
CA PHE A 194 14.70 3.19 9.25
C PHE A 194 13.23 2.82 9.10
N PHE A 195 12.39 3.84 9.20
CA PHE A 195 10.96 3.72 8.95
C PHE A 195 10.68 3.91 7.46
N PRO A 196 10.04 2.93 6.77
CA PRO A 196 9.77 2.95 5.34
C PRO A 196 8.43 3.65 5.04
N ASP A 197 8.44 4.97 4.97
CA ASP A 197 7.25 5.79 4.73
C ASP A 197 6.87 5.87 3.26
N TYR A 198 5.63 6.24 2.99
CA TYR A 198 5.11 6.52 1.64
C TYR A 198 5.35 5.39 0.64
N PRO A 199 4.92 4.15 0.92
CA PRO A 199 5.21 3.00 0.08
C PRO A 199 4.50 3.12 -1.27
N LYS A 200 5.25 2.85 -2.35
CA LYS A 200 4.70 2.75 -3.71
C LYS A 200 5.16 1.45 -4.33
N TYR A 201 4.21 0.57 -4.59
CA TYR A 201 4.48 -0.74 -5.14
C TYR A 201 4.21 -0.82 -6.63
N SER A 202 4.94 -1.73 -7.29
CA SER A 202 4.70 -2.15 -8.66
C SER A 202 4.96 -3.64 -8.83
N VAL A 203 4.40 -4.20 -9.90
CA VAL A 203 4.53 -5.63 -10.24
C VAL A 203 5.26 -5.77 -11.56
N TRP A 204 6.25 -6.66 -11.58
CA TRP A 204 6.89 -7.13 -12.81
C TRP A 204 7.03 -8.65 -12.77
N HIS A 205 7.39 -9.26 -13.88
CA HIS A 205 7.44 -10.73 -13.97
C HIS A 205 8.43 -11.38 -12.99
N ASN A 206 9.49 -10.68 -12.60
CA ASN A 206 10.56 -11.21 -11.75
C ASN A 206 10.47 -10.79 -10.29
N ALA A 207 9.79 -9.68 -9.96
CA ALA A 207 9.74 -9.17 -8.60
C ALA A 207 8.48 -8.32 -8.34
N TYR A 208 8.11 -8.19 -7.07
CA TYR A 208 7.35 -7.05 -6.57
C TYR A 208 8.34 -5.97 -6.17
N TYR A 209 8.15 -4.77 -6.69
CA TYR A 209 9.02 -3.63 -6.41
C TYR A 209 8.34 -2.65 -5.48
N LEU A 210 9.12 -2.04 -4.60
CA LEU A 210 8.66 -1.02 -3.66
C LEU A 210 9.65 0.13 -3.67
N SER A 211 9.15 1.35 -3.65
CA SER A 211 9.93 2.53 -3.27
C SER A 211 9.39 3.13 -1.99
N THR A 212 10.29 3.60 -1.12
CA THR A 212 9.96 4.22 0.16
C THR A 212 10.77 5.48 0.38
N GLN A 213 10.24 6.35 1.23
CA GLN A 213 10.99 7.42 1.89
C GLN A 213 11.43 6.89 3.25
N ASP A 214 12.70 6.99 3.57
CA ASP A 214 13.26 6.47 4.82
C ASP A 214 13.42 7.58 5.85
N PHE A 215 12.96 7.31 7.08
CA PHE A 215 13.06 8.23 8.21
C PHE A 215 13.78 7.59 9.39
N ALA A 216 14.65 8.41 10.11
CA ALA A 216 15.34 7.99 11.33
C ALA A 216 15.94 9.17 12.13
N PRO A 217 15.24 9.88 12.99
CA PRO A 217 13.80 10.23 13.04
C PRO A 217 13.38 11.17 11.90
N GLY A 218 14.30 11.92 11.28
CA GLY A 218 14.07 12.78 10.12
C GLY A 218 14.19 12.02 8.82
N PHE A 219 13.91 12.68 7.69
CA PHE A 219 14.10 12.12 6.37
C PHE A 219 15.61 11.89 6.10
N VAL A 220 15.99 10.66 5.80
CA VAL A 220 17.40 10.26 5.59
C VAL A 220 17.69 9.73 4.20
N GLY A 221 16.69 9.61 3.34
CA GLY A 221 16.85 9.17 1.97
C GLY A 221 15.66 8.37 1.46
N SER A 222 15.88 7.62 0.40
CA SER A 222 14.86 6.77 -0.21
C SER A 222 15.42 5.37 -0.44
N SER A 223 14.55 4.38 -0.43
CA SER A 223 14.91 3.01 -0.76
C SER A 223 14.12 2.48 -1.93
N ILE A 224 14.76 1.57 -2.67
CA ILE A 224 14.10 0.71 -3.65
C ILE A 224 14.29 -0.73 -3.17
N TRP A 225 13.20 -1.48 -3.15
CA TRP A 225 13.15 -2.87 -2.71
C TRP A 225 12.69 -3.75 -3.86
N ALA A 226 13.21 -4.95 -3.95
CA ALA A 226 12.75 -5.99 -4.87
C ALA A 226 12.54 -7.28 -4.08
N PHE A 227 11.30 -7.77 -4.05
CA PHE A 227 10.91 -8.98 -3.34
C PHE A 227 10.82 -10.14 -4.32
N ASP A 228 11.29 -11.32 -3.91
CA ASP A 228 11.19 -12.55 -4.69
C ASP A 228 9.74 -12.95 -4.91
N ARG A 229 9.18 -12.48 -6.03
CA ARG A 229 7.80 -12.75 -6.42
C ARG A 229 7.55 -14.24 -6.62
N THR A 230 8.50 -14.98 -7.15
CA THR A 230 8.34 -16.43 -7.38
C THR A 230 8.16 -17.17 -6.06
N ALA A 231 9.01 -16.89 -5.07
CA ALA A 231 8.88 -17.47 -3.74
C ALA A 231 7.58 -17.04 -3.05
N MET A 232 7.17 -15.76 -3.18
CA MET A 232 5.90 -15.27 -2.60
C MET A 232 4.67 -15.96 -3.23
N LEU A 233 4.66 -16.15 -4.54
CA LEU A 233 3.56 -16.82 -5.25
C LEU A 233 3.47 -18.31 -4.88
N ALA A 234 4.61 -18.95 -4.59
CA ALA A 234 4.69 -20.33 -4.12
C ALA A 234 4.37 -20.47 -2.62
N ALA A 235 4.06 -19.36 -1.92
CA ALA A 235 3.93 -19.33 -0.47
C ALA A 235 5.13 -19.95 0.27
N ALA A 236 6.34 -19.78 -0.29
CA ALA A 236 7.55 -20.31 0.30
C ALA A 236 7.76 -19.75 1.72
N PRO A 237 8.30 -20.54 2.66
CA PRO A 237 8.52 -20.10 4.05
C PRO A 237 9.36 -18.85 4.17
N THR A 238 10.26 -18.65 3.21
CA THR A 238 11.10 -17.46 3.09
C THR A 238 11.04 -16.97 1.66
N ALA A 239 10.80 -15.67 1.48
CA ALA A 239 10.98 -14.98 0.23
C ALA A 239 12.07 -13.92 0.45
N THR A 240 13.11 -13.96 -0.35
CA THR A 240 14.23 -13.01 -0.23
C THR A 240 13.84 -11.63 -0.70
N MET A 241 14.59 -10.64 -0.27
CA MET A 241 14.42 -9.25 -0.65
C MET A 241 15.79 -8.60 -0.86
N VAL A 242 15.91 -7.79 -1.89
CA VAL A 242 17.05 -6.90 -2.10
C VAL A 242 16.58 -5.47 -1.89
N ARG A 243 17.35 -4.68 -1.15
CA ARG A 243 17.09 -3.27 -0.92
C ARG A 243 18.31 -2.45 -1.32
N VAL A 244 18.07 -1.42 -2.09
CA VAL A 244 19.06 -0.39 -2.43
C VAL A 244 18.62 0.92 -1.80
N ARG A 245 19.51 1.57 -1.07
CA ARG A 245 19.25 2.85 -0.43
C ARG A 245 19.99 3.96 -1.14
N LEU A 246 19.28 5.04 -1.39
CA LEU A 246 19.82 6.32 -1.81
C LEU A 246 19.88 7.21 -0.58
N ASN A 247 21.03 7.21 0.09
CA ASN A 247 21.24 8.07 1.25
C ASN A 247 21.33 9.53 0.80
N LEU A 248 20.86 10.43 1.66
CA LEU A 248 21.33 11.82 1.58
C LEU A 248 22.83 11.76 1.81
N SER A 249 23.61 12.00 0.76
CA SER A 249 25.06 12.21 0.94
C SER A 249 25.24 13.46 1.79
N ALA A 250 25.98 13.31 2.89
CA ALA A 250 26.46 14.42 3.69
C ALA A 250 27.29 15.38 2.83
#